data_990ff5c97f1ff2ba41fcafa2effedc80
#
_entry.id   990ff5c97f1ff2ba41fcafa2effedc80
#
_cell.length_a   1.000
_cell.length_b   1.000
_cell.length_c   1.000
_cell.angle_alpha   90.00
_cell.angle_beta   90.00
_cell.angle_gamma   90.00
#
_symmetry.space_group_name_H-M   'P 1'
#
loop_
_entity.id
_entity.type
_entity.pdbx_description
1 polymer ?
#
loop_
_entity_poly.entity_id
_entity_poly.type
_entity_poly.pdbx_seq_one_letter_code
_entity_poly.pdbx_strand_id
1 'polypeptide(L)'
;MKRFHLWCAAALLPLLAACNVNVIPPTEFTETRTFDLVSRAPLGELPFIINVDAFSSECASRYKMVFREDANRIVVDEFNRWSMPPGAMLTKYLSARFAAQSGNHGRDGKPAFELDGSVLNCELNKEKKQVDLLVHFFIIEHGDDDFKITGTENYGIPVDGTSAEAFADGMTKAAAKFADHVVYILKDELKKRAGEAEAAPETK
;
A
#
# COMPACT_ATOMS: atom_id res chain seq x y z
N MET A 1 65.83 53.32 3.90
CA MET A 1 65.28 52.03 3.54
C MET A 1 64.32 51.39 4.62
N LYS A 2 63.76 52.13 5.58
CA LYS A 2 62.92 51.61 6.67
C LYS A 2 61.42 51.91 6.53
N ARG A 3 60.98 52.63 5.49
CA ARG A 3 59.55 53.02 5.32
C ARG A 3 58.78 52.14 4.29
N PHE A 4 59.48 51.32 3.50
CA PHE A 4 58.85 50.51 2.46
C PHE A 4 58.23 49.22 2.99
N HIS A 5 58.69 48.71 4.12
CA HIS A 5 58.12 47.46 4.70
C HIS A 5 56.83 47.67 5.48
N LEU A 6 56.51 48.91 5.87
CA LEU A 6 55.25 49.16 6.64
C LEU A 6 54.01 49.23 5.75
N TRP A 7 54.21 49.53 4.46
CA TRP A 7 53.08 49.60 3.51
C TRP A 7 52.67 48.24 2.95
N CYS A 8 53.55 47.29 2.88
CA CYS A 8 53.23 45.96 2.44
C CYS A 8 52.46 45.14 3.50
N ALA A 9 52.63 45.44 4.79
CA ALA A 9 51.91 44.75 5.86
C ALA A 9 50.44 45.21 5.98
N ALA A 10 50.19 46.50 5.62
CA ALA A 10 48.83 47.07 5.68
C ALA A 10 47.93 46.58 4.52
N ALA A 11 48.48 46.13 3.39
CA ALA A 11 47.72 45.63 2.22
C ALA A 11 47.32 44.16 2.34
N LEU A 12 47.92 43.39 3.27
CA LEU A 12 47.59 41.97 3.46
C LEU A 12 46.40 41.73 4.43
N LEU A 13 46.05 42.71 5.29
CA LEU A 13 44.96 42.56 6.27
C LEU A 13 43.53 42.42 5.65
N PRO A 14 43.17 43.09 4.54
CA PRO A 14 41.83 42.91 3.97
C PRO A 14 41.60 41.57 3.26
N LEU A 15 42.68 40.86 2.89
CA LEU A 15 42.54 39.54 2.22
C LEU A 15 42.17 38.42 3.19
N LEU A 16 42.36 38.57 4.49
CA LEU A 16 41.98 37.57 5.50
C LEU A 16 40.54 37.75 5.99
N ALA A 17 39.90 38.85 5.72
CA ALA A 17 38.51 39.09 6.10
C ALA A 17 37.48 38.56 5.09
N ALA A 18 37.92 38.11 3.91
CA ALA A 18 37.04 37.63 2.84
C ALA A 18 36.66 36.16 2.93
N CYS A 19 37.19 35.39 3.89
CA CYS A 19 36.97 33.96 3.98
C CYS A 19 35.79 33.53 4.88
N ASN A 20 34.92 34.41 5.29
CA ASN A 20 33.74 34.09 6.09
C ASN A 20 32.40 34.26 5.34
N VAL A 21 32.40 34.08 4.05
CA VAL A 21 31.14 33.97 3.32
C VAL A 21 30.68 32.50 3.43
N ASN A 22 29.77 32.24 4.35
CA ASN A 22 29.01 30.99 4.38
C ASN A 22 28.14 30.95 3.11
N VAL A 23 28.72 30.49 1.98
CA VAL A 23 28.07 30.42 0.67
C VAL A 23 27.03 29.30 0.58
N ILE A 24 26.98 28.42 1.60
CA ILE A 24 26.00 27.38 1.66
C ILE A 24 24.83 27.86 2.51
N PRO A 25 23.67 28.21 1.93
CA PRO A 25 22.50 28.51 2.72
C PRO A 25 22.19 27.28 3.60
N PRO A 26 21.75 27.48 4.85
CA PRO A 26 21.34 26.35 5.67
C PRO A 26 20.28 25.57 4.90
N THR A 27 20.58 24.33 4.56
CA THR A 27 19.63 23.43 3.94
C THR A 27 18.59 23.12 5.03
N GLU A 28 17.37 23.62 4.87
CA GLU A 28 16.27 23.25 5.75
C GLU A 28 16.11 21.73 5.66
N PHE A 29 16.36 21.04 6.76
CA PHE A 29 16.17 19.61 6.86
C PHE A 29 14.67 19.32 6.86
N THR A 30 14.17 18.76 5.76
CA THR A 30 12.79 18.29 5.69
C THR A 30 12.76 16.83 6.17
N GLU A 31 12.07 16.59 7.26
CA GLU A 31 11.93 15.27 7.84
C GLU A 31 11.16 14.33 6.89
N THR A 32 11.70 13.12 6.71
CA THR A 32 11.01 12.08 5.97
C THR A 32 9.98 11.41 6.88
N ARG A 33 8.71 11.43 6.47
CA ARG A 33 7.61 10.79 7.20
C ARG A 33 7.27 9.43 6.60
N THR A 34 7.01 8.47 7.47
CA THR A 34 6.71 7.10 7.09
C THR A 34 5.28 6.75 7.52
N PHE A 35 4.53 6.13 6.60
CA PHE A 35 3.13 5.77 6.77
C PHE A 35 2.93 4.27 6.59
N ASP A 36 1.92 3.73 7.26
CA ASP A 36 1.51 2.33 7.17
C ASP A 36 -0.02 2.23 7.13
N LEU A 37 -0.54 1.08 6.74
CA LEU A 37 -1.97 0.80 6.85
C LEU A 37 -2.33 0.53 8.31
N VAL A 38 -3.41 1.16 8.77
CA VAL A 38 -3.90 0.94 10.13
C VAL A 38 -4.55 -0.43 10.20
N SER A 39 -3.94 -1.35 10.96
CA SER A 39 -4.51 -2.67 11.20
C SER A 39 -5.84 -2.54 11.93
N ARG A 40 -6.88 -3.20 11.41
CA ARG A 40 -8.19 -3.30 12.05
C ARG A 40 -8.30 -4.62 12.80
N ALA A 41 -9.26 -4.69 13.72
CA ALA A 41 -9.59 -5.94 14.39
C ALA A 41 -9.87 -7.07 13.38
N PRO A 42 -9.52 -8.31 13.70
CA PRO A 42 -9.87 -9.46 12.85
C PRO A 42 -11.37 -9.50 12.56
N LEU A 43 -11.73 -10.05 11.41
CA LEU A 43 -13.12 -10.35 11.09
C LEU A 43 -13.65 -11.42 12.06
N GLY A 44 -14.94 -11.37 12.33
CA GLY A 44 -15.62 -12.42 13.09
C GLY A 44 -15.55 -13.78 12.38
N GLU A 45 -16.06 -14.82 13.01
CA GLU A 45 -16.04 -16.17 12.46
C GLU A 45 -16.71 -16.26 11.07
N LEU A 46 -16.03 -16.91 10.14
CA LEU A 46 -16.49 -17.16 8.77
C LEU A 46 -16.70 -18.68 8.55
N PRO A 47 -17.53 -19.08 7.59
CA PRO A 47 -17.74 -20.49 7.26
C PRO A 47 -16.60 -21.12 6.44
N PHE A 48 -15.48 -20.43 6.27
CA PHE A 48 -14.30 -20.83 5.50
C PHE A 48 -13.02 -20.31 6.14
N ILE A 49 -11.89 -20.83 5.70
CA ILE A 49 -10.55 -20.42 6.07
C ILE A 49 -9.95 -19.61 4.92
N ILE A 50 -9.24 -18.53 5.22
CA ILE A 50 -8.47 -17.75 4.24
C ILE A 50 -7.02 -17.69 4.69
N ASN A 51 -6.11 -18.18 3.85
CA ASN A 51 -4.67 -18.00 3.97
C ASN A 51 -4.24 -16.92 2.97
N VAL A 52 -3.50 -15.94 3.43
CA VAL A 52 -3.05 -14.81 2.60
C VAL A 52 -1.59 -15.00 2.25
N ASP A 53 -1.31 -15.17 0.96
CA ASP A 53 0.03 -15.20 0.42
C ASP A 53 0.57 -13.81 0.13
N ALA A 54 1.85 -13.73 -0.24
CA ALA A 54 2.55 -12.46 -0.41
C ALA A 54 2.10 -11.74 -1.69
N PHE A 55 1.36 -10.64 -1.54
CA PHE A 55 1.05 -9.75 -2.66
C PHE A 55 2.31 -9.05 -3.18
N SER A 56 2.53 -9.10 -4.48
CA SER A 56 3.57 -8.34 -5.16
C SER A 56 3.17 -6.86 -5.33
N SER A 57 4.13 -6.01 -5.71
CA SER A 57 3.91 -4.59 -5.97
C SER A 57 4.43 -4.22 -7.34
N GLU A 58 3.55 -3.77 -8.22
CA GLU A 58 3.86 -3.29 -9.58
C GLU A 58 3.62 -1.78 -9.71
N CYS A 59 3.55 -1.08 -8.57
CA CYS A 59 3.29 0.35 -8.50
C CYS A 59 4.45 1.17 -9.04
N ALA A 60 4.16 2.42 -9.45
CA ALA A 60 5.15 3.37 -9.98
C ALA A 60 6.30 3.69 -9.01
N SER A 61 6.12 3.47 -7.71
CA SER A 61 7.17 3.59 -6.70
C SER A 61 7.08 2.45 -5.69
N ARG A 62 8.24 1.97 -5.24
CA ARG A 62 8.32 0.88 -4.27
C ARG A 62 7.96 1.33 -2.84
N TYR A 63 8.40 2.52 -2.46
CA TYR A 63 8.23 3.02 -1.07
C TYR A 63 7.67 4.44 -1.00
N LYS A 64 7.89 5.27 -2.01
CA LYS A 64 7.46 6.65 -1.99
C LYS A 64 5.99 6.75 -2.35
N MET A 65 5.28 7.69 -1.74
CA MET A 65 3.89 7.98 -2.09
C MET A 65 3.79 8.57 -3.50
N VAL A 66 2.81 8.14 -4.26
CA VAL A 66 2.58 8.57 -5.64
C VAL A 66 1.29 9.38 -5.71
N PHE A 67 1.39 10.58 -6.24
CA PHE A 67 0.27 11.48 -6.44
C PHE A 67 0.04 11.68 -7.94
N ARG A 68 -1.18 11.47 -8.39
CA ARG A 68 -1.61 11.78 -9.75
C ARG A 68 -2.14 13.20 -9.78
N GLU A 69 -1.52 14.07 -10.57
CA GLU A 69 -1.92 15.47 -10.69
C GLU A 69 -2.94 15.69 -11.82
N ASP A 70 -2.78 14.95 -12.92
CA ASP A 70 -3.72 14.92 -14.04
C ASP A 70 -3.72 13.53 -14.71
N ALA A 71 -4.40 13.39 -15.85
CA ALA A 71 -4.56 12.10 -16.53
C ALA A 71 -3.24 11.38 -16.83
N ASN A 72 -2.17 12.11 -17.12
CA ASN A 72 -0.90 11.55 -17.60
C ASN A 72 0.29 11.88 -16.69
N ARG A 73 0.13 12.73 -15.67
CA ARG A 73 1.21 13.18 -14.81
C ARG A 73 1.09 12.65 -13.40
N ILE A 74 2.11 11.93 -12.97
CA ILE A 74 2.31 11.52 -11.58
C ILE A 74 3.50 12.24 -10.98
N VAL A 75 3.43 12.49 -9.68
CA VAL A 75 4.52 13.03 -8.86
C VAL A 75 4.81 12.03 -7.76
N VAL A 76 6.09 11.70 -7.61
CA VAL A 76 6.57 10.85 -6.52
C VAL A 76 7.04 11.75 -5.39
N ASP A 77 6.49 11.56 -4.20
CA ASP A 77 6.79 12.37 -3.02
C ASP A 77 8.20 12.07 -2.48
N GLU A 78 9.01 13.09 -2.27
CA GLU A 78 10.37 12.94 -1.78
C GLU A 78 10.43 12.68 -0.26
N PHE A 79 9.45 13.17 0.50
CA PHE A 79 9.47 13.23 1.96
C PHE A 79 8.46 12.27 2.61
N ASN A 80 7.44 11.81 1.87
CA ASN A 80 6.44 10.89 2.37
C ASN A 80 6.58 9.51 1.71
N ARG A 81 6.66 8.50 2.54
CA ARG A 81 6.86 7.12 2.08
C ARG A 81 6.04 6.11 2.84
N TRP A 82 5.83 4.98 2.25
CA TRP A 82 5.26 3.80 2.89
C TRP A 82 6.31 3.08 3.72
N SER A 83 5.90 2.44 4.82
CA SER A 83 6.76 1.62 5.68
C SER A 83 7.31 0.39 4.95
N MET A 84 6.52 -0.14 4.01
CA MET A 84 6.82 -1.30 3.17
C MET A 84 6.28 -1.08 1.75
N PRO A 85 6.67 -1.91 0.75
CA PRO A 85 6.01 -1.90 -0.56
C PRO A 85 4.49 -2.10 -0.42
N PRO A 86 3.65 -1.44 -1.25
CA PRO A 86 2.19 -1.53 -1.15
C PRO A 86 1.62 -2.95 -1.08
N GLY A 87 2.16 -3.89 -1.84
CA GLY A 87 1.75 -5.31 -1.76
C GLY A 87 2.05 -5.91 -0.40
N ALA A 88 3.24 -5.68 0.17
CA ALA A 88 3.59 -6.18 1.50
C ALA A 88 2.73 -5.55 2.60
N MET A 89 2.37 -4.26 2.49
CA MET A 89 1.43 -3.63 3.41
C MET A 89 0.04 -4.25 3.30
N LEU A 90 -0.43 -4.53 2.07
CA LEU A 90 -1.71 -5.18 1.83
C LEU A 90 -1.72 -6.60 2.41
N THR A 91 -0.65 -7.40 2.16
CA THR A 91 -0.49 -8.73 2.76
C THR A 91 -0.59 -8.68 4.28
N LYS A 92 0.19 -7.79 4.92
CA LYS A 92 0.16 -7.59 6.38
C LYS A 92 -1.23 -7.22 6.88
N TYR A 93 -1.91 -6.31 6.19
CA TYR A 93 -3.26 -5.86 6.52
C TYR A 93 -4.27 -7.01 6.44
N LEU A 94 -4.28 -7.73 5.31
CA LEU A 94 -5.20 -8.85 5.07
C LEU A 94 -4.95 -10.02 6.03
N SER A 95 -3.68 -10.37 6.28
CA SER A 95 -3.32 -11.40 7.26
C SER A 95 -3.84 -11.07 8.65
N ALA A 96 -3.77 -9.79 9.07
CA ALA A 96 -4.34 -9.36 10.33
C ALA A 96 -5.89 -9.39 10.32
N ARG A 97 -6.53 -9.05 9.20
CA ARG A 97 -8.01 -9.07 9.05
C ARG A 97 -8.55 -10.49 9.07
N PHE A 98 -7.85 -11.44 8.46
CA PHE A 98 -8.24 -12.85 8.37
C PHE A 98 -7.58 -13.74 9.44
N ALA A 99 -6.89 -13.16 10.43
CA ALA A 99 -6.15 -13.92 11.44
C ALA A 99 -7.01 -14.93 12.22
N ALA A 100 -8.30 -14.63 12.45
CA ALA A 100 -9.23 -15.56 13.09
C ALA A 100 -9.67 -16.71 12.16
N GLN A 101 -9.41 -16.57 10.85
CA GLN A 101 -9.79 -17.52 9.80
C GLN A 101 -8.58 -18.29 9.24
N SER A 102 -7.34 -17.85 9.57
CA SER A 102 -6.14 -18.56 9.14
C SER A 102 -5.88 -19.77 10.04
N GLY A 103 -5.57 -20.89 9.46
CA GLY A 103 -5.31 -22.10 10.22
C GLY A 103 -5.04 -23.31 9.33
N ASN A 104 -4.74 -24.44 9.96
CA ASN A 104 -4.47 -25.67 9.24
C ASN A 104 -5.69 -26.11 8.41
N HIS A 105 -5.41 -26.39 7.13
CA HIS A 105 -6.36 -26.89 6.17
C HIS A 105 -7.22 -28.03 6.74
N GLY A 106 -8.55 -27.85 6.73
CA GLY A 106 -9.49 -28.94 6.98
C GLY A 106 -9.74 -29.35 8.44
N ARG A 107 -9.28 -28.59 9.42
CA ARG A 107 -9.40 -28.98 10.84
C ARG A 107 -10.85 -29.09 11.33
N ASP A 108 -11.78 -28.35 10.72
CA ASP A 108 -13.20 -28.32 11.12
C ASP A 108 -14.17 -28.60 9.96
N GLY A 109 -13.67 -29.22 8.86
CA GLY A 109 -14.49 -29.47 7.67
C GLY A 109 -14.88 -28.21 6.89
N LYS A 110 -14.27 -27.07 7.20
CA LYS A 110 -14.47 -25.81 6.46
C LYS A 110 -13.58 -25.81 5.21
N PRO A 111 -14.08 -25.32 4.05
CA PRO A 111 -13.23 -25.11 2.88
C PRO A 111 -12.13 -24.09 3.20
N ALA A 112 -10.93 -24.30 2.67
CA ALA A 112 -9.79 -23.44 2.86
C ALA A 112 -9.36 -22.84 1.53
N PHE A 113 -9.17 -21.52 1.51
CA PHE A 113 -8.80 -20.75 0.32
C PHE A 113 -7.45 -20.08 0.53
N GLU A 114 -6.68 -20.01 -0.54
CA GLU A 114 -5.45 -19.22 -0.65
C GLU A 114 -5.76 -17.95 -1.46
N LEU A 115 -5.39 -16.81 -0.91
CA LEU A 115 -5.53 -15.50 -1.53
C LEU A 115 -4.15 -14.94 -1.86
N ASP A 116 -3.87 -14.75 -3.14
CA ASP A 116 -2.62 -14.21 -3.71
C ASP A 116 -2.91 -13.08 -4.69
N GLY A 117 -1.91 -12.29 -5.07
CA GLY A 117 -2.08 -11.26 -6.09
C GLY A 117 -0.99 -10.21 -6.18
N SER A 118 -1.34 -9.12 -6.86
CA SER A 118 -0.47 -7.98 -7.12
C SER A 118 -1.19 -6.67 -6.90
N VAL A 119 -0.53 -5.71 -6.26
CA VAL A 119 -0.96 -4.31 -6.26
C VAL A 119 -0.40 -3.65 -7.52
N LEU A 120 -1.28 -3.39 -8.48
CA LEU A 120 -0.92 -2.79 -9.77
C LEU A 120 -0.82 -1.27 -9.69
N ASN A 121 -1.66 -0.64 -8.85
CA ASN A 121 -1.63 0.80 -8.63
C ASN A 121 -1.96 1.14 -7.17
N CYS A 122 -1.26 2.16 -6.68
CA CYS A 122 -1.43 2.74 -5.34
C CYS A 122 -1.11 4.22 -5.44
N GLU A 123 -2.13 5.05 -5.66
CA GLU A 123 -1.95 6.49 -5.87
C GLU A 123 -3.08 7.32 -5.25
N LEU A 124 -2.81 8.60 -4.97
CA LEU A 124 -3.82 9.59 -4.67
C LEU A 124 -4.00 10.51 -5.89
N ASN A 125 -5.17 10.49 -6.50
CA ASN A 125 -5.56 11.41 -7.55
C ASN A 125 -5.97 12.76 -6.93
N LYS A 126 -5.15 13.81 -7.15
CA LYS A 126 -5.36 15.12 -6.56
C LYS A 126 -6.56 15.84 -7.16
N GLU A 127 -6.81 15.67 -8.46
CA GLU A 127 -7.94 16.30 -9.14
C GLU A 127 -9.28 15.74 -8.63
N LYS A 128 -9.37 14.41 -8.54
CA LYS A 128 -10.57 13.73 -8.06
C LYS A 128 -10.70 13.68 -6.54
N LYS A 129 -9.63 14.04 -5.80
CA LYS A 129 -9.50 13.81 -4.35
C LYS A 129 -9.89 12.37 -3.98
N GLN A 130 -9.26 11.43 -4.65
CA GLN A 130 -9.57 10.01 -4.53
C GLN A 130 -8.28 9.20 -4.44
N VAL A 131 -8.24 8.30 -3.49
CA VAL A 131 -7.22 7.24 -3.44
C VAL A 131 -7.68 6.09 -4.31
N ASP A 132 -6.79 5.61 -5.19
CA ASP A 132 -7.02 4.48 -6.07
C ASP A 132 -6.06 3.34 -5.69
N LEU A 133 -6.63 2.20 -5.30
CA LEU A 133 -5.95 0.94 -5.09
C LEU A 133 -6.42 -0.06 -6.14
N LEU A 134 -5.60 -0.35 -7.14
CA LEU A 134 -5.85 -1.36 -8.15
C LEU A 134 -5.16 -2.66 -7.77
N VAL A 135 -5.94 -3.72 -7.58
CA VAL A 135 -5.46 -5.04 -7.17
C VAL A 135 -5.85 -6.08 -8.23
N HIS A 136 -4.89 -6.86 -8.65
CA HIS A 136 -5.13 -8.14 -9.33
C HIS A 136 -5.00 -9.26 -8.30
N PHE A 137 -5.95 -10.19 -8.26
CA PHE A 137 -5.96 -11.23 -7.24
C PHE A 137 -6.41 -12.58 -7.78
N PHE A 138 -5.99 -13.61 -7.09
CA PHE A 138 -6.39 -15.00 -7.28
C PHE A 138 -6.90 -15.56 -5.97
N ILE A 139 -7.97 -16.36 -6.02
CA ILE A 139 -8.45 -17.17 -4.92
C ILE A 139 -8.49 -18.61 -5.41
N ILE A 140 -7.78 -19.50 -4.72
CA ILE A 140 -7.67 -20.91 -5.06
C ILE A 140 -8.18 -21.70 -3.85
N GLU A 141 -8.97 -22.74 -4.06
CA GLU A 141 -9.40 -23.63 -2.98
C GLU A 141 -8.35 -24.71 -2.76
N HIS A 142 -7.99 -24.94 -1.51
CA HIS A 142 -7.04 -26.01 -1.17
C HIS A 142 -7.67 -27.40 -1.35
N GLY A 143 -7.09 -28.22 -2.21
CA GLY A 143 -7.58 -29.57 -2.51
C GLY A 143 -8.59 -29.65 -3.67
N ASP A 144 -8.86 -28.52 -4.34
CA ASP A 144 -9.64 -28.44 -5.58
C ASP A 144 -8.84 -27.62 -6.61
N ASP A 145 -8.03 -28.31 -7.42
CA ASP A 145 -7.16 -27.70 -8.40
C ASP A 145 -7.93 -26.99 -9.55
N ASP A 146 -9.21 -27.34 -9.74
CA ASP A 146 -10.06 -26.74 -10.77
C ASP A 146 -10.71 -25.46 -10.29
N PHE A 147 -10.77 -25.22 -8.97
CA PHE A 147 -11.38 -24.01 -8.42
C PHE A 147 -10.40 -22.84 -8.43
N LYS A 148 -10.72 -21.84 -9.23
CA LYS A 148 -9.97 -20.59 -9.29
C LYS A 148 -10.86 -19.41 -9.58
N ILE A 149 -10.85 -18.43 -8.70
CA ILE A 149 -11.40 -17.10 -8.95
C ILE A 149 -10.26 -16.14 -9.24
N THR A 150 -10.39 -15.33 -10.27
CA THR A 150 -9.42 -14.26 -10.59
C THR A 150 -10.16 -12.97 -10.86
N GLY A 151 -9.60 -11.86 -10.42
CA GLY A 151 -10.18 -10.54 -10.62
C GLY A 151 -9.14 -9.45 -10.67
N THR A 152 -9.51 -8.32 -11.28
CA THR A 152 -8.75 -7.07 -11.24
C THR A 152 -9.72 -5.95 -10.92
N GLU A 153 -9.57 -5.36 -9.74
CA GLU A 153 -10.53 -4.40 -9.20
C GLU A 153 -9.85 -3.12 -8.71
N ASN A 154 -10.49 -1.99 -8.95
CA ASN A 154 -10.06 -0.69 -8.44
C ASN A 154 -10.94 -0.24 -7.28
N TYR A 155 -10.33 -0.05 -6.12
CA TYR A 155 -10.98 0.44 -4.90
C TYR A 155 -10.75 1.94 -4.75
N GLY A 156 -11.59 2.74 -5.42
CA GLY A 156 -11.59 4.19 -5.31
C GLY A 156 -12.21 4.67 -3.98
N ILE A 157 -11.46 5.47 -3.22
CA ILE A 157 -11.90 6.05 -1.94
C ILE A 157 -11.82 7.57 -2.01
N PRO A 158 -12.96 8.28 -1.94
CA PRO A 158 -12.95 9.73 -1.76
C PRO A 158 -12.25 10.11 -0.45
N VAL A 159 -11.45 11.18 -0.48
CA VAL A 159 -10.71 11.69 0.68
C VAL A 159 -10.87 13.20 0.84
N ASP A 160 -10.77 13.67 2.08
CA ASP A 160 -10.83 15.09 2.42
C ASP A 160 -9.43 15.72 2.32
N GLY A 161 -9.04 16.09 1.11
CA GLY A 161 -7.75 16.73 0.86
C GLY A 161 -6.77 15.83 0.10
N THR A 162 -5.53 16.34 -0.03
CA THR A 162 -4.48 15.70 -0.85
C THR A 162 -3.17 15.54 -0.06
N SER A 163 -3.27 15.49 1.28
CA SER A 163 -2.11 15.27 2.15
C SER A 163 -1.72 13.79 2.18
N ALA A 164 -0.51 13.52 2.67
CA ALA A 164 -0.02 12.17 2.86
C ALA A 164 -0.85 11.39 3.91
N GLU A 165 -1.36 12.08 4.93
CA GLU A 165 -2.26 11.50 5.95
C GLU A 165 -3.60 11.08 5.33
N ALA A 166 -4.21 11.95 4.50
CA ALA A 166 -5.44 11.63 3.79
C ALA A 166 -5.24 10.46 2.83
N PHE A 167 -4.06 10.37 2.19
CA PHE A 167 -3.70 9.24 1.36
C PHE A 167 -3.61 7.94 2.18
N ALA A 168 -2.90 7.93 3.30
CA ALA A 168 -2.74 6.75 4.14
C ALA A 168 -4.09 6.25 4.73
N ASP A 169 -4.94 7.18 5.15
CA ASP A 169 -6.29 6.84 5.63
C ASP A 169 -7.16 6.27 4.50
N GLY A 170 -7.12 6.88 3.32
CA GLY A 170 -7.81 6.40 2.13
C GLY A 170 -7.36 5.00 1.72
N MET A 171 -6.04 4.73 1.74
CA MET A 171 -5.49 3.40 1.46
C MET A 171 -5.95 2.36 2.48
N THR A 172 -6.00 2.70 3.77
CA THR A 172 -6.54 1.81 4.81
C THR A 172 -8.01 1.43 4.52
N LYS A 173 -8.82 2.41 4.08
CA LYS A 173 -10.21 2.18 3.68
C LYS A 173 -10.33 1.33 2.42
N ALA A 174 -9.44 1.54 1.43
CA ALA A 174 -9.39 0.74 0.21
C ALA A 174 -9.05 -0.73 0.51
N ALA A 175 -8.04 -0.97 1.35
CA ALA A 175 -7.69 -2.32 1.79
C ALA A 175 -8.83 -3.00 2.56
N ALA A 176 -9.60 -2.25 3.36
CA ALA A 176 -10.79 -2.77 4.03
C ALA A 176 -11.87 -3.20 3.04
N LYS A 177 -12.15 -2.37 2.03
CA LYS A 177 -13.12 -2.72 0.97
C LYS A 177 -12.68 -3.97 0.19
N PHE A 178 -11.38 -4.11 -0.09
CA PHE A 178 -10.88 -5.31 -0.74
C PHE A 178 -11.09 -6.56 0.13
N ALA A 179 -10.77 -6.49 1.42
CA ALA A 179 -11.02 -7.59 2.35
C ALA A 179 -12.50 -7.99 2.40
N ASP A 180 -13.39 -7.00 2.49
CA ASP A 180 -14.85 -7.24 2.50
C ASP A 180 -15.34 -7.83 1.17
N HIS A 181 -14.76 -7.43 0.03
CA HIS A 181 -15.07 -7.97 -1.29
C HIS A 181 -14.65 -9.44 -1.42
N VAL A 182 -13.46 -9.83 -0.93
CA VAL A 182 -13.02 -11.22 -0.87
C VAL A 182 -14.01 -12.08 -0.10
N VAL A 183 -14.45 -11.62 1.07
CA VAL A 183 -15.45 -12.32 1.88
C VAL A 183 -16.80 -12.44 1.15
N TYR A 184 -17.21 -11.39 0.45
CA TYR A 184 -18.44 -11.41 -0.33
C TYR A 184 -18.40 -12.46 -1.45
N ILE A 185 -17.30 -12.47 -2.24
CA ILE A 185 -17.10 -13.44 -3.33
C ILE A 185 -17.17 -14.87 -2.81
N LEU A 186 -16.45 -15.17 -1.75
CA LEU A 186 -16.40 -16.53 -1.20
C LEU A 186 -17.75 -16.97 -0.60
N LYS A 187 -18.47 -16.08 0.06
CA LYS A 187 -19.84 -16.37 0.56
C LYS A 187 -20.82 -16.65 -0.57
N ASP A 188 -20.76 -15.86 -1.65
CA ASP A 188 -21.62 -16.03 -2.83
C ASP A 188 -21.34 -17.36 -3.51
N GLU A 189 -20.07 -17.71 -3.67
CA GLU A 189 -19.65 -18.96 -4.27
C GLU A 189 -20.10 -20.19 -3.47
N LEU A 190 -19.89 -20.18 -2.16
CA LEU A 190 -20.35 -21.28 -1.28
C LEU A 190 -21.86 -21.44 -1.31
N LYS A 191 -22.60 -20.32 -1.42
CA LYS A 191 -24.05 -20.37 -1.56
C LYS A 191 -24.50 -20.99 -2.88
N LYS A 192 -23.84 -20.71 -3.99
CA LYS A 192 -24.11 -21.32 -5.30
C LYS A 192 -23.90 -22.81 -5.25
N ARG A 193 -22.78 -23.29 -4.72
CA ARG A 193 -22.47 -24.72 -4.57
C ARG A 193 -23.49 -25.45 -3.70
N ALA A 194 -23.93 -24.85 -2.61
CA ALA A 194 -24.97 -25.44 -1.76
C ALA A 194 -26.30 -25.59 -2.51
N GLY A 195 -26.69 -24.60 -3.31
CA GLY A 195 -27.92 -24.67 -4.14
C GLY A 195 -27.81 -25.71 -5.27
N GLU A 196 -26.65 -25.87 -5.88
CA GLU A 196 -26.41 -26.90 -6.92
C GLU A 196 -26.43 -28.33 -6.33
N ALA A 197 -25.88 -28.51 -5.13
CA ALA A 197 -25.90 -29.80 -4.43
C ALA A 197 -27.33 -30.23 -4.07
N GLU A 198 -28.22 -29.29 -3.72
CA GLU A 198 -29.63 -29.58 -3.40
C GLU A 198 -30.47 -29.84 -4.66
N ALA A 199 -30.06 -29.26 -5.82
CA ALA A 199 -30.77 -29.44 -7.09
C ALA A 199 -30.36 -30.72 -7.85
N ALA A 200 -29.28 -31.40 -7.45
CA ALA A 200 -28.82 -32.64 -8.08
C ALA A 200 -29.83 -33.79 -7.79
N PRO A 201 -30.43 -34.46 -8.82
CA PRO A 201 -31.35 -35.53 -8.60
C PRO A 201 -30.64 -36.72 -7.96
N GLU A 202 -31.21 -37.27 -6.89
CA GLU A 202 -30.78 -38.55 -6.30
C GLU A 202 -30.75 -39.61 -7.39
N THR A 203 -29.59 -39.89 -7.93
CA THR A 203 -29.37 -41.05 -8.82
C THR A 203 -29.47 -42.32 -7.96
N LYS A 204 -30.62 -42.97 -8.06
CA LYS A 204 -30.84 -44.31 -7.52
C LYS A 204 -30.15 -45.35 -8.37
#